data_461125a317c34cd11b4ceb2ef85dc564
#
_entry.id   461125a317c34cd11b4ceb2ef85dc564
#
_cell.length_a   1.000
_cell.length_b   1.000
_cell.length_c   1.000
_cell.angle_alpha   90.00
_cell.angle_beta   90.00
_cell.angle_gamma   90.00
#
_symmetry.space_group_name_H-M   'P 1'
#
loop_
_entity.id
_entity.type
_entity.pdbx_description
1 polymer ?
#
loop_
_entity_poly.entity_id
_entity_poly.type
_entity_poly.pdbx_seq_one_letter_code
_entity_poly.pdbx_strand_id
1 'polypeptide(L)'
;MANSVPAMAFPFPNLDGSSPKTTQFNDVPEMGIDPSKRYTATMETSMGTLVIALDPIKAPKTVNNFVFLSLYHYYEGVIFHRIIRNFVCQGGDPTGTGRGGPGYRFEDELPKPGQYEIGSLAMANAGPNTNGSQFFLISGS
;
A
#
# COMPACT_ATOMS: atom_id res chain seq x y z
N MET A 1 -7.23 -4.93 -35.75
CA MET A 1 -7.27 -4.74 -35.15
C MET A 1 -7.12 -5.11 -34.25
N ALA A 2 -6.67 -5.41 -34.36
CA ALA A 2 -6.66 -5.84 -33.38
C ALA A 2 -6.76 -5.18 -32.43
N ASN A 3 -7.31 -5.34 -32.15
CA ASN A 3 -7.57 -4.69 -31.07
C ASN A 3 -6.88 -5.20 -29.93
N SER A 4 -5.77 -4.80 -29.73
CA SER A 4 -5.21 -4.81 -28.46
C SER A 4 -6.18 -4.22 -27.49
N VAL A 5 -6.81 -5.03 -26.78
CA VAL A 5 -7.46 -4.60 -25.56
C VAL A 5 -6.36 -4.08 -24.67
N PRO A 6 -6.36 -2.80 -24.31
CA PRO A 6 -5.38 -2.29 -23.37
C PRO A 6 -5.40 -3.12 -22.10
N ALA A 7 -4.24 -3.33 -21.50
CA ALA A 7 -4.15 -3.97 -20.21
C ALA A 7 -5.16 -3.29 -19.27
N MET A 8 -6.10 -4.07 -18.77
CA MET A 8 -7.18 -3.53 -17.96
C MET A 8 -6.65 -3.30 -16.57
N ALA A 9 -6.40 -2.05 -16.22
CA ALA A 9 -6.15 -1.67 -14.85
C ALA A 9 -7.49 -1.51 -14.12
N PHE A 10 -7.50 -1.75 -12.83
CA PHE A 10 -8.70 -1.51 -12.03
C PHE A 10 -8.91 0.00 -11.88
N PRO A 11 -10.12 0.52 -12.11
CA PRO A 11 -10.37 1.96 -12.08
C PRO A 11 -10.04 2.58 -10.73
N PHE A 12 -9.42 3.75 -10.75
CA PHE A 12 -9.10 4.48 -9.54
C PHE A 12 -10.40 5.01 -8.91
N PRO A 13 -10.57 4.90 -7.58
CA PRO A 13 -11.81 5.30 -6.93
C PRO A 13 -11.94 6.81 -6.82
N ASN A 14 -13.13 7.28 -6.44
CA ASN A 14 -13.36 8.69 -6.16
C ASN A 14 -12.47 9.15 -4.98
N LEU A 15 -11.92 10.34 -5.12
CA LEU A 15 -11.02 10.90 -4.11
C LEU A 15 -11.73 11.29 -2.82
N ASP A 16 -13.06 11.34 -2.81
CA ASP A 16 -13.86 11.71 -1.66
C ASP A 16 -14.09 10.56 -0.67
N GLY A 17 -13.59 9.35 -1.00
CA GLY A 17 -13.77 8.19 -0.13
C GLY A 17 -15.15 7.57 -0.18
N SER A 18 -15.97 7.91 -1.19
CA SER A 18 -17.36 7.43 -1.30
C SER A 18 -17.48 6.00 -1.81
N SER A 19 -16.39 5.40 -2.31
CA SER A 19 -16.43 4.03 -2.81
C SER A 19 -16.64 3.03 -1.67
N PRO A 20 -17.38 1.95 -1.89
CA PRO A 20 -17.60 0.95 -0.85
C PRO A 20 -16.33 0.18 -0.53
N LYS A 21 -16.25 -0.36 0.68
CA LYS A 21 -15.12 -1.17 1.10
C LYS A 21 -14.93 -2.36 0.15
N THR A 22 -13.74 -2.46 -0.43
CA THR A 22 -13.37 -3.51 -1.37
C THR A 22 -12.00 -4.06 -0.97
N THR A 23 -11.88 -5.38 -0.93
CA THR A 23 -10.65 -6.06 -0.49
C THR A 23 -10.10 -7.02 -1.53
N GLN A 24 -10.80 -7.24 -2.63
CA GLN A 24 -10.32 -8.09 -3.71
C GLN A 24 -10.50 -7.38 -5.05
N PHE A 25 -9.46 -7.38 -5.83
CA PHE A 25 -9.41 -6.73 -7.14
C PHE A 25 -8.85 -7.72 -8.15
N ASN A 26 -9.30 -7.61 -9.37
CA ASN A 26 -8.89 -8.54 -10.45
C ASN A 26 -7.78 -7.99 -11.33
N ASP A 27 -7.25 -6.82 -11.01
CA ASP A 27 -6.15 -6.22 -11.76
C ASP A 27 -5.45 -5.16 -10.90
N VAL A 28 -4.26 -4.73 -11.35
CA VAL A 28 -3.52 -3.66 -10.68
C VAL A 28 -4.27 -2.34 -10.78
N PRO A 29 -4.04 -1.41 -9.84
CA PRO A 29 -4.70 -0.11 -9.88
C PRO A 29 -4.31 0.70 -11.11
N GLU A 30 -5.31 1.40 -11.66
CA GLU A 30 -5.05 2.51 -12.57
C GLU A 30 -4.26 3.59 -11.82
N MET A 31 -3.37 4.29 -12.53
CA MET A 31 -2.67 5.45 -11.95
C MET A 31 -3.65 6.60 -11.79
N GLY A 32 -3.94 6.96 -10.55
CA GLY A 32 -4.91 8.01 -10.24
C GLY A 32 -4.36 9.15 -9.40
N ILE A 33 -3.15 9.01 -8.85
CA ILE A 33 -2.51 10.10 -8.12
C ILE A 33 -1.77 11.04 -9.08
N ASP A 34 -1.52 12.24 -8.60
CA ASP A 34 -0.68 13.23 -9.28
C ASP A 34 0.69 13.24 -8.59
N PRO A 35 1.76 12.72 -9.24
CA PRO A 35 3.08 12.65 -8.61
C PRO A 35 3.68 14.02 -8.26
N SER A 36 3.14 15.10 -8.80
CA SER A 36 3.61 16.46 -8.47
C SER A 36 3.02 16.97 -7.15
N LYS A 37 2.03 16.29 -6.60
CA LYS A 37 1.37 16.68 -5.35
C LYS A 37 1.98 15.94 -4.17
N ARG A 38 1.76 16.48 -2.98
CA ARG A 38 2.10 15.83 -1.73
C ARG A 38 0.91 15.00 -1.25
N TYR A 39 1.21 13.83 -0.73
CA TYR A 39 0.20 12.97 -0.14
C TYR A 39 0.60 12.61 1.28
N THR A 40 -0.37 12.65 2.17
CA THR A 40 -0.18 12.30 3.57
C THR A 40 -1.26 11.31 3.97
N ALA A 41 -0.85 10.21 4.59
CA ALA A 41 -1.77 9.24 5.15
C ALA A 41 -1.86 9.45 6.65
N THR A 42 -3.08 9.58 7.16
CA THR A 42 -3.34 9.59 8.60
C THR A 42 -3.87 8.21 8.98
N MET A 43 -3.07 7.50 9.76
CA MET A 43 -3.41 6.15 10.20
C MET A 43 -3.85 6.20 11.65
N GLU A 44 -5.13 5.98 11.88
CA GLU A 44 -5.70 5.94 13.23
C GLU A 44 -5.68 4.50 13.72
N THR A 45 -4.98 4.26 14.82
CA THR A 45 -4.86 2.94 15.43
C THR A 45 -5.41 2.96 16.84
N SER A 46 -5.62 1.78 17.40
CA SER A 46 -6.05 1.66 18.81
C SER A 46 -5.02 2.23 19.79
N MET A 47 -3.79 2.43 19.37
CA MET A 47 -2.70 2.93 20.20
C MET A 47 -2.32 4.38 19.89
N GLY A 48 -3.03 5.03 18.98
CA GLY A 48 -2.77 6.41 18.61
C GLY A 48 -2.77 6.63 17.10
N THR A 49 -2.51 7.87 16.71
CA THR A 49 -2.55 8.32 15.33
C THR A 49 -1.14 8.46 14.77
N LEU A 50 -0.92 7.92 13.59
CA LEU A 50 0.33 8.07 12.83
C LEU A 50 0.05 8.93 11.61
N VAL A 51 0.97 9.84 11.31
CA VAL A 51 0.91 10.67 10.11
C VAL A 51 2.09 10.28 9.23
N ILE A 52 1.80 9.84 8.02
CA ILE A 52 2.80 9.26 7.11
C ILE A 52 2.87 10.12 5.87
N ALA A 53 4.05 10.70 5.60
CA ALA A 53 4.31 11.40 4.36
C ALA A 53 4.64 10.38 3.27
N LEU A 54 3.95 10.47 2.15
CA LEU A 54 4.13 9.58 1.02
C LEU A 54 4.93 10.31 -0.06
N ASP A 55 5.86 9.61 -0.69
CA ASP A 55 6.76 10.20 -1.70
C ASP A 55 6.44 9.64 -3.10
N PRO A 56 5.52 10.29 -3.84
CA PRO A 56 5.11 9.78 -5.15
C PRO A 56 6.15 10.01 -6.25
N ILE A 57 7.18 10.82 -5.98
CA ILE A 57 8.27 11.02 -6.94
C ILE A 57 9.19 9.82 -6.94
N LYS A 58 9.57 9.33 -5.76
CA LYS A 58 10.46 8.18 -5.64
C LYS A 58 9.76 6.85 -5.89
N ALA A 59 8.50 6.74 -5.49
CA ALA A 59 7.75 5.49 -5.56
C ALA A 59 6.32 5.73 -6.04
N PRO A 60 6.12 6.13 -7.30
CA PRO A 60 4.80 6.52 -7.80
C PRO A 60 3.79 5.38 -7.76
N LYS A 61 4.16 4.17 -8.14
CA LYS A 61 3.23 3.03 -8.14
C LYS A 61 2.90 2.58 -6.72
N THR A 62 3.89 2.59 -5.84
CA THR A 62 3.70 2.22 -4.43
C THR A 62 2.78 3.20 -3.73
N VAL A 63 2.98 4.50 -3.93
CA VAL A 63 2.11 5.52 -3.35
C VAL A 63 0.73 5.45 -3.96
N ASN A 64 0.63 5.30 -5.28
CA ASN A 64 -0.65 5.14 -5.96
C ASN A 64 -1.44 3.96 -5.38
N ASN A 65 -0.78 2.83 -5.18
CA ASN A 65 -1.38 1.63 -4.61
C ASN A 65 -1.89 1.88 -3.18
N PHE A 66 -1.07 2.53 -2.36
CA PHE A 66 -1.45 2.80 -0.98
C PHE A 66 -2.68 3.74 -0.91
N VAL A 67 -2.70 4.79 -1.72
CA VAL A 67 -3.83 5.71 -1.81
C VAL A 67 -5.07 4.99 -2.35
N PHE A 68 -4.90 4.21 -3.42
CA PHE A 68 -5.98 3.41 -4.01
C PHE A 68 -6.64 2.50 -2.97
N LEU A 69 -5.85 1.74 -2.24
CA LEU A 69 -6.38 0.83 -1.23
C LEU A 69 -7.02 1.59 -0.07
N SER A 70 -6.42 2.70 0.35
CA SER A 70 -6.99 3.52 1.43
C SER A 70 -8.35 4.09 1.05
N LEU A 71 -8.51 4.54 -0.19
CA LEU A 71 -9.78 5.08 -0.68
C LEU A 71 -10.87 4.01 -0.82
N TYR A 72 -10.47 2.75 -1.03
CA TYR A 72 -11.41 1.63 -1.02
C TYR A 72 -11.66 1.07 0.39
N HIS A 73 -11.18 1.76 1.42
CA HIS A 73 -11.36 1.34 2.81
C HIS A 73 -10.75 -0.03 3.11
N TYR A 74 -9.75 -0.42 2.33
CA TYR A 74 -9.12 -1.73 2.41
C TYR A 74 -8.50 -1.99 3.78
N TYR A 75 -7.85 -0.98 4.35
CA TYR A 75 -7.10 -1.12 5.60
C TYR A 75 -7.96 -0.95 6.86
N GLU A 76 -9.22 -0.60 6.72
CA GLU A 76 -10.08 -0.41 7.90
C GLU A 76 -10.32 -1.73 8.63
N GLY A 77 -10.09 -1.73 9.93
CA GLY A 77 -10.24 -2.93 10.76
C GLY A 77 -9.09 -3.92 10.67
N VAL A 78 -8.03 -3.61 9.92
CA VAL A 78 -6.89 -4.51 9.72
C VAL A 78 -5.93 -4.40 10.91
N ILE A 79 -5.40 -5.54 11.36
CA ILE A 79 -4.49 -5.58 12.50
C ILE A 79 -3.03 -5.54 12.05
N PHE A 80 -2.14 -5.20 12.97
CA PHE A 80 -0.72 -5.47 12.82
C PHE A 80 -0.50 -6.91 13.25
N HIS A 81 -0.43 -7.83 12.30
CA HIS A 81 -0.40 -9.27 12.57
C HIS A 81 0.97 -9.78 12.97
N ARG A 82 2.02 -8.96 12.82
CA ARG A 82 3.38 -9.34 13.20
C ARG A 82 4.10 -8.11 13.73
N ILE A 83 4.53 -8.17 14.96
CA ILE A 83 5.29 -7.09 15.61
C ILE A 83 6.59 -7.66 16.13
N ILE A 84 7.70 -7.12 15.67
CA ILE A 84 9.03 -7.44 16.19
C ILE A 84 9.52 -6.20 16.92
N ARG A 85 9.65 -6.34 18.24
CA ARG A 85 10.03 -5.23 19.12
C ARG A 85 11.34 -4.61 18.66
N ASN A 86 11.36 -3.27 18.62
CA ASN A 86 12.52 -2.48 18.20
C ASN A 86 12.97 -2.77 16.77
N PHE A 87 12.08 -3.26 15.92
CA PHE A 87 12.37 -3.52 14.51
C PHE A 87 11.25 -3.09 13.60
N VAL A 88 10.17 -3.87 13.52
CA VAL A 88 9.07 -3.58 12.58
C VAL A 88 7.70 -3.89 13.18
N CYS A 89 6.69 -3.19 12.66
CA CYS A 89 5.28 -3.57 12.79
C CYS A 89 4.78 -3.87 11.39
N GLN A 90 4.35 -5.09 11.14
CA GLN A 90 3.83 -5.51 9.85
C GLN A 90 2.31 -5.57 9.87
N GLY A 91 1.68 -4.94 8.89
CA GLY A 91 0.24 -4.95 8.75
C GLY A 91 -0.17 -4.88 7.28
N GLY A 92 -1.45 -4.59 7.05
CA GLY A 92 -1.96 -4.40 5.70
C GLY A 92 -2.54 -5.65 5.05
N ASP A 93 -2.69 -6.75 5.79
CA ASP A 93 -3.34 -7.96 5.33
C ASP A 93 -4.72 -8.08 5.99
N PRO A 94 -5.82 -7.94 5.23
CA PRO A 94 -7.16 -8.03 5.81
C PRO A 94 -7.47 -9.35 6.48
N THR A 95 -6.78 -10.44 6.10
CA THR A 95 -6.98 -11.75 6.73
C THR A 95 -6.21 -11.88 8.04
N GLY A 96 -5.23 -11.02 8.30
CA GLY A 96 -4.42 -11.05 9.51
C GLY A 96 -3.45 -12.24 9.60
N THR A 97 -3.23 -12.96 8.50
CA THR A 97 -2.40 -14.18 8.49
C THR A 97 -1.00 -13.96 7.94
N GLY A 98 -0.77 -12.83 7.26
CA GLY A 98 0.45 -12.58 6.52
C GLY A 98 0.42 -13.13 5.09
N ARG A 99 -0.65 -13.81 4.71
CA ARG A 99 -0.79 -14.43 3.39
C ARG A 99 -1.83 -13.75 2.50
N GLY A 100 -2.61 -12.85 3.06
CA GLY A 100 -3.64 -12.14 2.32
C GLY A 100 -3.09 -10.98 1.51
N GLY A 101 -3.86 -10.55 0.54
CA GLY A 101 -3.52 -9.43 -0.31
C GLY A 101 -4.69 -9.01 -1.16
N PRO A 102 -4.49 -8.01 -2.03
CA PRO A 102 -5.58 -7.39 -2.77
C PRO A 102 -6.00 -8.15 -4.05
N GLY A 103 -5.33 -9.24 -4.39
CA GLY A 103 -5.61 -10.00 -5.59
C GLY A 103 -4.73 -9.67 -6.78
N TYR A 104 -3.75 -8.80 -6.59
CA TYR A 104 -2.77 -8.42 -7.62
C TYR A 104 -1.40 -8.24 -6.98
N ARG A 105 -0.38 -8.17 -7.83
CA ARG A 105 1.00 -7.86 -7.43
C ARG A 105 1.58 -6.83 -8.38
N PHE A 106 2.54 -6.07 -7.88
CA PHE A 106 3.23 -5.08 -8.71
C PHE A 106 4.73 -5.05 -8.38
N GLU A 107 5.50 -4.48 -9.31
CA GLU A 107 6.95 -4.45 -9.25
C GLU A 107 7.50 -3.59 -8.13
N ASP A 108 8.72 -3.90 -7.73
CA ASP A 108 9.45 -3.12 -6.73
C ASP A 108 9.78 -1.73 -7.26
N GLU A 109 9.78 -0.77 -6.34
CA GLU A 109 10.28 0.57 -6.58
C GLU A 109 11.32 0.89 -5.51
N LEU A 110 12.30 1.70 -5.86
CA LEU A 110 13.35 2.08 -4.93
C LEU A 110 12.80 2.91 -3.76
N PRO A 111 13.43 2.92 -2.59
CA PRO A 111 14.86 2.75 -2.36
C PRO A 111 15.30 1.31 -2.28
N LYS A 112 16.63 1.12 -2.40
CA LYS A 112 17.25 -0.19 -2.29
C LYS A 112 17.09 -0.76 -0.88
N PRO A 113 17.07 -2.09 -0.74
CA PRO A 113 17.02 -2.72 0.57
C PRO A 113 18.08 -2.18 1.52
N GLY A 114 17.72 -2.02 2.79
CA GLY A 114 18.62 -1.53 3.82
C GLY A 114 18.72 -0.02 3.94
N GLN A 115 17.98 0.74 3.16
CA GLN A 115 18.00 2.21 3.19
C GLN A 115 16.80 2.82 3.92
N TYR A 116 16.09 2.02 4.70
CA TYR A 116 14.94 2.53 5.44
C TYR A 116 15.35 3.04 6.81
N GLU A 117 14.89 4.23 7.12
CA GLU A 117 15.09 4.85 8.43
C GLU A 117 13.95 4.47 9.38
N ILE A 118 14.20 4.62 10.68
CA ILE A 118 13.15 4.48 11.68
C ILE A 118 12.03 5.49 11.37
N GLY A 119 10.80 5.02 11.41
CA GLY A 119 9.64 5.81 11.04
C GLY A 119 9.21 5.64 9.57
N SER A 120 9.99 4.92 8.77
CA SER A 120 9.63 4.65 7.38
C SER A 120 8.50 3.63 7.27
N LEU A 121 7.70 3.79 6.23
CA LEU A 121 6.75 2.76 5.79
C LEU A 121 7.32 2.11 4.54
N ALA A 122 7.50 0.80 4.57
CA ALA A 122 8.07 0.03 3.47
C ALA A 122 7.11 -1.10 3.08
N MET A 123 7.10 -1.47 1.80
CA MET A 123 6.25 -2.57 1.35
C MET A 123 6.84 -3.92 1.75
N ALA A 124 6.00 -4.77 2.30
CA ALA A 124 6.33 -6.17 2.56
C ALA A 124 5.98 -6.99 1.32
N ASN A 125 6.78 -7.99 1.01
CA ASN A 125 6.53 -8.86 -0.13
C ASN A 125 7.09 -10.27 0.11
N ALA A 126 6.83 -11.16 -0.82
CA ALA A 126 7.25 -12.56 -0.78
C ALA A 126 8.40 -12.84 -1.75
N GLY A 127 9.15 -11.83 -2.14
CA GLY A 127 10.24 -11.89 -3.09
C GLY A 127 10.17 -10.75 -4.10
N PRO A 128 11.02 -10.75 -5.12
CA PRO A 128 11.05 -9.66 -6.10
C PRO A 128 9.70 -9.47 -6.80
N ASN A 129 9.28 -8.22 -6.93
CA ASN A 129 8.09 -7.82 -7.69
C ASN A 129 6.80 -8.50 -7.23
N THR A 130 6.65 -8.68 -5.92
CA THR A 130 5.45 -9.29 -5.33
C THR A 130 4.75 -8.36 -4.33
N ASN A 131 4.83 -7.06 -4.55
CA ASN A 131 4.16 -6.09 -3.69
C ASN A 131 2.65 -6.15 -3.88
N GLY A 132 1.93 -6.03 -2.78
CA GLY A 132 0.47 -5.98 -2.77
C GLY A 132 -0.02 -4.94 -1.78
N SER A 133 -0.52 -5.37 -0.64
CA SER A 133 -1.07 -4.47 0.37
C SER A 133 -0.29 -4.41 1.66
N GLN A 134 0.52 -5.41 1.96
CA GLN A 134 1.20 -5.50 3.24
C GLN A 134 2.37 -4.53 3.31
N PHE A 135 2.60 -4.00 4.49
CA PHE A 135 3.66 -3.02 4.72
C PHE A 135 4.30 -3.22 6.09
N PHE A 136 5.51 -2.66 6.22
CA PHE A 136 6.21 -2.54 7.49
C PHE A 136 6.26 -1.09 7.92
N LEU A 137 6.00 -0.84 9.21
CA LEU A 137 6.43 0.38 9.87
C LEU A 137 7.74 0.08 10.57
N ILE A 138 8.78 0.79 10.22
CA ILE A 138 10.12 0.55 10.75
C ILE A 138 10.25 1.27 12.09
N SER A 139 10.41 0.51 13.17
CA SER A 139 10.49 1.05 14.52
C SER A 139 11.87 0.90 15.15
N GLY A 140 12.79 0.25 14.48
CA GLY A 140 14.16 0.05 14.96
C GLY A 140 15.09 -0.40 13.86
N SER A 141 16.30 -0.72 14.22
CA SER A 141 17.33 -1.15 13.28
C SER A 141 17.77 -2.58 13.53
#